data_e350a08577d6429a1591bfead1c2b1bf
#
_entry.id   e350a08577d6429a1591bfead1c2b1bf
#
_cell.length_a   1.000
_cell.length_b   1.000
_cell.length_c   1.000
_cell.angle_alpha   90.00
_cell.angle_beta   90.00
_cell.angle_gamma   90.00
#
_symmetry.space_group_name_H-M   'P 1'
#
loop_
_entity.id
_entity.type
_entity.pdbx_description
1 polymer ?
#
loop_
_entity_poly.entity_id
_entity_poly.type
_entity_poly.pdbx_seq_one_letter_code
_entity_poly.pdbx_strand_id
1 'polypeptide(L)'
;MPRPIDMLPNFKPIRRVVETTGTHVIVGVQPPKWMEIPERQITLSTEQYHRYVRWLAYGGLIQEILPELTASQREALLTGLDDENFPRDQDG
;
A
#
# COMPACT_ATOMS: atom_id res chain seq x y z
N MET A 1 10.15 19.04 -2.83
CA MET A 1 8.76 19.47 -2.67
C MET A 1 7.92 18.30 -2.21
N PRO A 2 7.13 18.45 -1.18
CA PRO A 2 6.31 17.33 -0.71
C PRO A 2 5.23 16.98 -1.73
N ARG A 3 4.90 15.70 -1.77
CA ARG A 3 3.80 15.24 -2.61
C ARG A 3 2.48 15.74 -2.02
N PRO A 4 1.43 15.92 -2.86
CA PRO A 4 0.15 16.39 -2.32
C PRO A 4 -0.39 15.53 -1.19
N ILE A 5 -0.20 14.21 -1.27
CA ILE A 5 -0.73 13.34 -0.22
C ILE A 5 -0.01 13.54 1.11
N ASP A 6 1.23 14.03 1.09
CA ASP A 6 1.98 14.28 2.31
C ASP A 6 1.43 15.46 3.09
N MET A 7 0.59 16.26 2.45
CA MET A 7 -0.01 17.43 3.06
C MET A 7 -1.43 17.18 3.54
N LEU A 8 -1.94 15.98 3.35
CA LEU A 8 -3.31 15.63 3.74
C LEU A 8 -3.28 14.99 5.13
N PRO A 9 -3.76 15.68 6.17
CA PRO A 9 -3.59 15.18 7.54
C PRO A 9 -4.36 13.89 7.81
N ASN A 10 -5.40 13.60 7.04
CA ASN A 10 -6.25 12.44 7.27
C ASN A 10 -6.24 11.46 6.11
N PHE A 11 -5.13 11.42 5.37
CA PHE A 11 -5.02 10.47 4.28
C PHE A 11 -4.93 9.05 4.84
N LYS A 12 -5.95 8.26 4.65
CA LYS A 12 -5.99 6.88 5.13
C LYS A 12 -6.58 6.00 4.03
N PRO A 13 -5.80 5.06 3.51
CA PRO A 13 -6.35 4.14 2.52
C PRO A 13 -7.30 3.16 3.19
N ILE A 14 -8.17 2.58 2.36
CA ILE A 14 -9.07 1.53 2.79
C ILE A 14 -8.35 0.20 2.54
N ARG A 15 -8.27 -0.64 3.56
CA ARG A 15 -7.53 -1.90 3.50
C ARG A 15 -8.47 -3.07 3.72
N ARG A 16 -8.23 -4.15 2.99
CA ARG A 16 -9.01 -5.37 3.21
C ARG A 16 -8.22 -6.58 2.73
N VAL A 17 -8.61 -7.74 3.20
CA VAL A 17 -8.10 -9.00 2.68
C VAL A 17 -9.02 -9.45 1.57
N VAL A 18 -8.47 -9.61 0.37
CA VAL A 18 -9.25 -9.98 -0.80
C VAL A 18 -9.40 -11.48 -0.87
N GLU A 19 -8.31 -12.21 -0.64
CA GLU A 19 -8.32 -13.66 -0.76
C GLU A 19 -7.19 -14.24 0.09
N THR A 20 -7.45 -15.40 0.69
CA THR A 20 -6.44 -16.14 1.44
C THR A 20 -6.34 -17.54 0.88
N THR A 21 -5.13 -17.95 0.54
CA THR A 21 -4.84 -19.33 0.17
C THR A 21 -3.95 -19.95 1.23
N GLY A 22 -3.57 -21.22 1.03
CA GLY A 22 -2.69 -21.88 1.98
C GLY A 22 -1.28 -21.30 2.04
N THR A 23 -0.86 -20.56 1.02
CA THR A 23 0.51 -20.04 0.92
C THR A 23 0.58 -18.53 0.76
N HIS A 24 -0.52 -17.87 0.39
CA HIS A 24 -0.51 -16.45 0.07
C HIS A 24 -1.75 -15.78 0.60
N VAL A 25 -1.63 -14.47 0.81
CA VAL A 25 -2.75 -13.60 1.15
C VAL A 25 -2.72 -12.43 0.17
N ILE A 26 -3.85 -12.17 -0.47
CA ILE A 26 -3.97 -11.01 -1.35
C ILE A 26 -4.65 -9.91 -0.55
N VAL A 27 -3.94 -8.79 -0.39
CA VAL A 27 -4.49 -7.65 0.34
C VAL A 27 -4.85 -6.56 -0.66
N GLY A 28 -5.95 -5.88 -0.39
CA GLY A 28 -6.37 -4.75 -1.19
C GLY A 28 -6.17 -3.47 -0.41
N VAL A 29 -5.61 -2.47 -1.08
CA VAL A 29 -5.39 -1.15 -0.50
C VAL A 29 -5.91 -0.15 -1.50
N GLN A 30 -6.88 0.64 -1.09
CA GLN A 30 -7.52 1.61 -1.97
C GLN A 30 -7.32 3.00 -1.40
N PRO A 31 -6.85 3.95 -2.21
CA PRO A 31 -6.81 5.34 -1.77
C PRO A 31 -8.21 5.83 -1.41
N PRO A 32 -8.35 6.95 -0.69
CA PRO A 32 -9.68 7.47 -0.37
C PRO A 32 -10.53 7.60 -1.63
N LYS A 33 -11.83 7.35 -1.48
CA LYS A 33 -12.73 7.27 -2.62
C LYS A 33 -12.79 8.55 -3.43
N TRP A 34 -12.58 9.69 -2.77
CA TRP A 34 -12.63 10.97 -3.49
C TRP A 34 -11.52 11.11 -4.52
N MET A 35 -10.48 10.29 -4.45
CA MET A 35 -9.40 10.31 -5.44
C MET A 35 -9.76 9.54 -6.70
N GLU A 36 -10.80 8.70 -6.64
CA GLU A 36 -11.28 7.93 -7.78
C GLU A 36 -10.20 7.01 -8.37
N ILE A 37 -9.35 6.46 -7.50
CA ILE A 37 -8.30 5.53 -7.89
C ILE A 37 -8.74 4.15 -7.42
N PRO A 38 -8.70 3.13 -8.31
CA PRO A 38 -9.16 1.79 -7.93
C PRO A 38 -8.25 1.13 -6.92
N GLU A 39 -8.79 0.12 -6.26
CA GLU A 39 -8.06 -0.67 -5.30
C GLU A 39 -6.85 -1.34 -5.95
N ARG A 40 -5.73 -1.31 -5.23
CA ARG A 40 -4.52 -2.02 -5.64
C ARG A 40 -4.43 -3.31 -4.86
N GLN A 41 -4.22 -4.42 -5.54
CA GLN A 41 -4.11 -5.72 -4.89
C GLN A 41 -2.67 -6.16 -4.89
N ILE A 42 -2.17 -6.57 -3.74
CA ILE A 42 -0.80 -7.01 -3.57
C ILE A 42 -0.82 -8.42 -2.98
N THR A 43 -0.08 -9.33 -3.60
CA THR A 43 0.02 -10.69 -3.12
C THR A 43 1.21 -10.80 -2.17
N LEU A 44 0.94 -11.23 -0.95
CA LEU A 44 1.97 -11.43 0.07
C LEU A 44 2.04 -12.91 0.42
N SER A 45 3.23 -13.40 0.74
CA SER A 45 3.31 -14.72 1.36
C SER A 45 2.68 -14.65 2.75
N THR A 46 2.38 -15.81 3.32
CA THR A 46 1.81 -15.86 4.66
C THR A 46 2.71 -15.14 5.66
N GLU A 47 4.03 -15.35 5.55
CA GLU A 47 4.97 -14.68 6.45
C GLU A 47 4.97 -13.17 6.26
N GLN A 48 4.97 -12.73 4.99
CA GLN A 48 4.93 -11.30 4.69
C GLN A 48 3.64 -10.69 5.22
N TYR A 49 2.54 -11.43 5.11
CA TYR A 49 1.28 -10.94 5.63
C TYR A 49 1.33 -10.74 7.13
N HIS A 50 1.96 -11.67 7.86
CA HIS A 50 2.11 -11.52 9.30
C HIS A 50 2.92 -10.26 9.63
N ARG A 51 3.98 -10.00 8.90
CA ARG A 51 4.78 -8.78 9.10
C ARG A 51 3.97 -7.53 8.77
N TYR A 52 3.16 -7.60 7.72
CA TYR A 52 2.29 -6.51 7.34
C TYR A 52 1.28 -6.18 8.45
N VAL A 53 0.67 -7.21 9.04
CA VAL A 53 -0.29 -7.02 10.12
C VAL A 53 0.39 -6.38 11.34
N ARG A 54 1.61 -6.84 11.65
CA ARG A 54 2.34 -6.24 12.76
C ARG A 54 2.68 -4.78 12.48
N TRP A 55 3.02 -4.47 11.24
CA TRP A 55 3.28 -3.09 10.86
C TRP A 55 2.02 -2.23 11.02
N LEU A 56 0.86 -2.75 10.65
CA LEU A 56 -0.39 -2.01 10.84
C LEU A 56 -0.66 -1.75 12.32
N ALA A 57 -0.27 -2.68 13.18
CA ALA A 57 -0.53 -2.56 14.62
C ALA A 57 0.48 -1.64 15.32
N TYR A 58 1.75 -1.72 14.94
CA TYR A 58 2.81 -1.08 15.70
C TYR A 58 3.57 -0.01 14.94
N GLY A 59 3.37 0.09 13.63
CA GLY A 59 4.07 1.09 12.82
C GLY A 59 5.47 0.67 12.45
N GLY A 60 6.27 1.64 12.05
CA GLY A 60 7.64 1.42 11.61
C GLY A 60 7.77 1.72 10.13
N LEU A 61 8.97 1.48 9.60
CA LEU A 61 9.26 1.74 8.19
C LEU A 61 8.97 0.50 7.39
N ILE A 62 8.03 0.63 6.44
CA ILE A 62 7.61 -0.52 5.64
C ILE A 62 8.77 -1.12 4.85
N GLN A 63 9.74 -0.31 4.45
CA GLN A 63 10.90 -0.82 3.72
C GLN A 63 11.80 -1.71 4.57
N GLU A 64 11.75 -1.55 5.89
CA GLU A 64 12.49 -2.42 6.79
C GLU A 64 11.72 -3.68 7.13
N ILE A 65 10.41 -3.59 7.09
CA ILE A 65 9.55 -4.71 7.46
C ILE A 65 9.34 -5.64 6.30
N LEU A 66 9.23 -5.10 5.09
CA LEU A 66 9.00 -5.87 3.87
C LEU A 66 10.02 -5.48 2.82
N PRO A 67 11.32 -5.74 3.07
CA PRO A 67 12.36 -5.35 2.11
C PRO A 67 12.32 -6.15 0.82
N GLU A 68 11.66 -7.32 0.81
CA GLU A 68 11.57 -8.15 -0.39
C GLU A 68 10.68 -7.54 -1.46
N LEU A 69 9.78 -6.66 -1.08
CA LEU A 69 8.87 -6.05 -2.04
C LEU A 69 9.56 -4.93 -2.80
N THR A 70 9.06 -4.66 -4.00
CA THR A 70 9.56 -3.52 -4.77
C THR A 70 9.12 -2.22 -4.10
N ALA A 71 9.79 -1.13 -4.47
CA ALA A 71 9.40 0.18 -3.96
C ALA A 71 7.95 0.51 -4.32
N SER A 72 7.53 0.13 -5.54
CA SER A 72 6.16 0.36 -5.99
C SER A 72 5.16 -0.44 -5.15
N GLN A 73 5.48 -1.70 -4.84
CA GLN A 73 4.60 -2.51 -3.99
C GLN A 73 4.50 -1.94 -2.58
N ARG A 74 5.62 -1.48 -2.03
CA ARG A 74 5.60 -0.89 -0.69
C ARG A 74 4.80 0.40 -0.67
N GLU A 75 4.93 1.23 -1.71
CA GLU A 75 4.13 2.44 -1.80
C GLU A 75 2.64 2.09 -1.89
N ALA A 76 2.30 1.06 -2.66
CA ALA A 76 0.91 0.63 -2.76
C ALA A 76 0.37 0.17 -1.41
N LEU A 77 1.19 -0.50 -0.61
CA LEU A 77 0.76 -0.90 0.73
C LEU A 77 0.57 0.29 1.65
N LEU A 78 1.34 1.35 1.47
CA LEU A 78 1.22 2.54 2.30
C LEU A 78 -0.03 3.34 1.96
N THR A 79 -0.31 3.54 0.69
CA THR A 79 -1.30 4.52 0.27
C THR A 79 -2.31 3.99 -0.74
N GLY A 80 -2.06 2.82 -1.34
CA GLY A 80 -2.85 2.33 -2.46
C GLY A 80 -2.42 2.90 -3.79
N LEU A 81 -1.37 3.70 -3.80
CA LEU A 81 -0.83 4.29 -5.03
C LEU A 81 0.45 3.56 -5.42
N ASP A 82 0.75 3.55 -6.71
CA ASP A 82 2.01 3.00 -7.19
C ASP A 82 2.44 3.80 -8.42
N ASP A 83 3.48 3.31 -9.09
CA ASP A 83 4.03 4.05 -10.23
C ASP A 83 3.04 4.21 -11.37
N GLU A 84 2.08 3.30 -11.47
CA GLU A 84 1.10 3.35 -12.56
C GLU A 84 -0.02 4.35 -12.30
N ASN A 85 -0.49 4.44 -11.05
CA ASN A 85 -1.61 5.28 -10.75
C ASN A 85 -1.27 6.45 -9.83
N PHE A 86 0.01 6.63 -9.53
CA PHE A 86 0.45 7.76 -8.71
C PHE A 86 0.35 9.04 -9.54
N PRO A 87 -0.29 10.09 -9.03
CA PRO A 87 -0.39 11.34 -9.79
C PRO A 87 1.00 11.91 -10.08
N ARG A 88 1.26 12.28 -11.35
CA ARG A 88 2.53 12.83 -11.77
C ARG A 88 2.33 14.19 -12.36
N ASP A 89 3.28 15.03 -12.14
CA ASP A 89 3.27 16.32 -12.77
C ASP A 89 3.72 16.23 -14.18
N GLN A 90 4.28 15.48 -14.54
CA GLN A 90 4.87 15.53 -15.61
C GLN A 90 5.08 14.75 -16.29
N ASP A 91 5.17 14.88 -16.73
CA ASP A 91 5.43 14.46 -17.26
C ASP A 91 6.01 14.21 -17.65
N GLY A 92 5.94 14.19 -17.46
CA GLY A 92 6.41 14.05 -17.70
C GLY A 92 6.69 13.52 -17.91
#